data_e7ea9361ed1b7271588bf378baf1c8c9
#
_entry.id   e7ea9361ed1b7271588bf378baf1c8c9
#
_cell.length_a   1.000
_cell.length_b   1.000
_cell.length_c   1.000
_cell.angle_alpha   90.00
_cell.angle_beta   90.00
_cell.angle_gamma   90.00
#
_symmetry.space_group_name_H-M   'P 1'
#
loop_
_entity.id
_entity.type
_entity.pdbx_description
1 polymer ?
#
loop_
_entity_poly.entity_id
_entity_poly.type
_entity_poly.pdbx_seq_one_letter_code
_entity_poly.pdbx_strand_id
1 'polypeptide(L)'
;MDRKYQFSWDLLGDITQGRPNLGPGTRLEVYRLMQFCIRDVLEQELDKEKADQIFYQAGHLAGSEFYKNILGQQNNFNDFVRSLQSVLREMGIGILRVEEADLEAGSFVVTVSEDLDCSGLPELDYEICVYDEGFIAGLMESFTGRNFEVKEVDCWCTGDRTCRFTAKVVD
;
A
#
# COMPACT_ATOMS: atom_id res chain seq x y z
N MET A 1 13.94 -17.86 18.55
CA MET A 1 14.92 -17.80 17.45
C MET A 1 15.24 -16.36 17.18
N ASP A 2 16.50 -15.99 17.14
CA ASP A 2 16.90 -14.63 16.79
C ASP A 2 16.57 -14.35 15.32
N ARG A 3 15.81 -13.29 15.10
CA ARG A 3 15.42 -12.85 13.76
C ARG A 3 16.67 -12.36 12.99
N LYS A 4 17.06 -13.07 11.94
CA LYS A 4 18.27 -12.74 11.15
C LYS A 4 18.08 -11.56 10.19
N TYR A 5 16.85 -11.33 9.74
CA TYR A 5 16.50 -10.26 8.83
C TYR A 5 15.49 -9.32 9.49
N GLN A 6 15.79 -8.04 9.45
CA GLN A 6 14.88 -6.96 9.82
C GLN A 6 14.95 -5.92 8.72
N PHE A 7 13.81 -5.55 8.16
CA PHE A 7 13.78 -4.51 7.15
C PHE A 7 14.26 -3.18 7.73
N SER A 8 15.06 -2.48 6.93
CA SER A 8 15.36 -1.06 7.08
C SER A 8 15.45 -0.44 5.69
N TRP A 9 15.23 0.86 5.57
CA TRP A 9 15.23 1.56 4.28
C TRP A 9 16.54 1.39 3.51
N ASP A 10 17.66 1.33 4.21
CA ASP A 10 19.00 1.13 3.63
C ASP A 10 19.13 -0.20 2.86
N LEU A 11 18.28 -1.19 3.17
CA LEU A 11 18.27 -2.47 2.45
C LEU A 11 17.68 -2.38 1.03
N LEU A 12 17.08 -1.24 0.66
CA LEU A 12 16.74 -0.96 -0.74
C LEU A 12 17.99 -0.68 -1.58
N GLY A 13 19.10 -0.35 -0.92
CA GLY A 13 20.42 -0.23 -1.54
C GLY A 13 20.61 1.02 -2.40
N ASP A 14 21.82 1.18 -2.92
CA ASP A 14 22.13 2.21 -3.92
C ASP A 14 21.87 1.66 -5.33
N ILE A 15 20.66 1.95 -5.83
CA ILE A 15 20.22 1.48 -7.14
C ILE A 15 21.07 2.08 -8.26
N THR A 16 21.54 3.31 -8.10
CA THR A 16 22.37 3.99 -9.11
C THR A 16 23.69 3.27 -9.28
N GLN A 17 24.31 2.86 -8.16
CA GLN A 17 25.54 2.09 -8.18
C GLN A 17 25.32 0.65 -8.63
N GLY A 18 24.26 0.00 -8.12
CA GLY A 18 24.00 -1.43 -8.38
C GLY A 18 23.42 -1.71 -9.77
N ARG A 19 22.71 -0.73 -10.35
CA ARG A 19 22.03 -0.88 -11.66
C ARG A 19 22.33 0.29 -12.61
N PRO A 20 23.61 0.56 -12.93
CA PRO A 20 23.99 1.76 -13.70
C PRO A 20 23.42 1.79 -15.12
N ASN A 21 23.10 0.63 -15.70
CA ASN A 21 22.58 0.53 -17.09
C ASN A 21 21.05 0.36 -17.17
N LEU A 22 20.41 -0.18 -16.14
CA LEU A 22 18.97 -0.47 -16.13
C LEU A 22 18.17 0.55 -15.32
N GLY A 23 18.83 1.24 -14.37
CA GLY A 23 18.17 2.21 -13.50
C GLY A 23 17.17 1.60 -12.52
N PRO A 24 16.31 2.43 -11.90
CA PRO A 24 15.37 2.01 -10.86
C PRO A 24 14.11 1.33 -11.39
N GLY A 25 13.79 1.53 -12.68
CA GLY A 25 12.53 1.06 -13.24
C GLY A 25 12.47 -0.46 -13.43
N THR A 26 11.27 -1.01 -13.30
CA THR A 26 10.93 -2.36 -13.70
C THR A 26 9.55 -2.37 -14.36
N ARG A 27 9.19 -3.48 -15.01
CA ARG A 27 7.86 -3.61 -15.58
C ARG A 27 6.87 -4.12 -14.52
N LEU A 28 5.63 -3.69 -14.64
CA LEU A 28 4.55 -4.06 -13.71
C LEU A 28 4.39 -5.58 -13.59
N GLU A 29 4.53 -6.31 -14.69
CA GLU A 29 4.39 -7.76 -14.69
C GLU A 29 5.41 -8.47 -13.79
N VAL A 30 6.61 -7.91 -13.62
CA VAL A 30 7.64 -8.48 -12.71
C VAL A 30 7.24 -8.31 -11.27
N TYR A 31 6.68 -7.15 -10.91
CA TYR A 31 6.16 -6.88 -9.58
C TYR A 31 5.00 -7.83 -9.24
N ARG A 32 4.00 -7.90 -10.11
CA ARG A 32 2.82 -8.76 -9.92
C ARG A 32 3.17 -10.24 -9.87
N LEU A 33 4.09 -10.70 -10.72
CA LEU A 33 4.57 -12.08 -10.70
C LEU A 33 5.13 -12.44 -9.33
N MET A 34 5.97 -11.57 -8.75
CA MET A 34 6.53 -11.80 -7.42
C MET A 34 5.43 -11.80 -6.35
N GLN A 35 4.58 -10.77 -6.35
CA GLN A 35 3.52 -10.60 -5.35
C GLN A 35 2.54 -11.77 -5.35
N PHE A 36 2.01 -12.14 -6.52
CA PHE A 36 1.00 -13.19 -6.60
C PHE A 36 1.56 -14.60 -6.41
N CYS A 37 2.80 -14.88 -6.84
CA CYS A 37 3.44 -16.15 -6.52
C CYS A 37 3.72 -16.28 -5.01
N ILE A 38 4.11 -15.19 -4.33
CA ILE A 38 4.27 -15.22 -2.87
C ILE A 38 2.92 -15.47 -2.18
N ARG A 39 1.84 -14.80 -2.64
CA ARG A 39 0.49 -15.02 -2.11
C ARG A 39 0.07 -16.49 -2.25
N ASP A 40 0.20 -17.04 -3.46
CA ASP A 40 -0.18 -18.44 -3.74
C ASP A 40 0.54 -19.42 -2.79
N VAL A 41 1.84 -19.26 -2.64
CA VAL A 41 2.63 -20.11 -1.72
C VAL A 41 2.21 -19.93 -0.26
N LEU A 42 1.95 -18.69 0.18
CA LEU A 42 1.51 -18.43 1.55
C LEU A 42 0.14 -19.04 1.83
N GLU A 43 -0.81 -18.98 0.90
CA GLU A 43 -2.13 -19.58 1.04
C GLU A 43 -2.05 -21.12 1.05
N GLN A 44 -1.11 -21.74 0.30
CA GLN A 44 -0.86 -23.19 0.32
C GLN A 44 -0.23 -23.65 1.63
N GLU A 45 0.76 -22.93 2.16
CA GLU A 45 1.51 -23.34 3.35
C GLU A 45 0.80 -22.98 4.68
N LEU A 46 -0.08 -21.99 4.64
CA LEU A 46 -0.78 -21.48 5.83
C LEU A 46 -2.30 -21.63 5.65
N ASP A 47 -2.94 -20.52 5.37
CA ASP A 47 -4.34 -20.34 4.98
C ASP A 47 -4.52 -18.93 4.45
N LYS A 48 -5.67 -18.64 3.82
CA LYS A 48 -5.97 -17.31 3.27
C LYS A 48 -5.91 -16.22 4.34
N GLU A 49 -6.48 -16.46 5.50
CA GLU A 49 -6.57 -15.48 6.59
C GLU A 49 -5.18 -15.08 7.09
N LYS A 50 -4.26 -16.04 7.21
CA LYS A 50 -2.88 -15.75 7.62
C LYS A 50 -2.07 -15.09 6.50
N ALA A 51 -2.28 -15.50 5.26
CA ALA A 51 -1.68 -14.83 4.11
C ALA A 51 -2.10 -13.37 4.07
N ASP A 52 -3.40 -13.08 4.23
CA ASP A 52 -3.93 -11.71 4.30
C ASP A 52 -3.32 -10.92 5.46
N GLN A 53 -3.21 -11.50 6.65
CA GLN A 53 -2.55 -10.86 7.79
C GLN A 53 -1.09 -10.51 7.51
N ILE A 54 -0.36 -11.39 6.82
CA ILE A 54 1.05 -11.15 6.44
C ILE A 54 1.13 -10.00 5.42
N PHE A 55 0.27 -10.00 4.40
CA PHE A 55 0.21 -8.92 3.42
C PHE A 55 -0.15 -7.58 4.06
N TYR A 56 -1.15 -7.56 4.93
CA TYR A 56 -1.52 -6.36 5.69
C TYR A 56 -0.34 -5.83 6.52
N GLN A 57 0.34 -6.70 7.28
CA GLN A 57 1.49 -6.30 8.09
C GLN A 57 2.67 -5.80 7.24
N ALA A 58 2.91 -6.43 6.08
CA ALA A 58 3.92 -5.98 5.15
C ALA A 58 3.58 -4.61 4.56
N GLY A 59 2.33 -4.41 4.15
CA GLY A 59 1.82 -3.12 3.70
C GLY A 59 1.94 -2.04 4.75
N HIS A 60 1.54 -2.33 5.99
CA HIS A 60 1.63 -1.40 7.11
C HIS A 60 3.08 -0.94 7.37
N LEU A 61 4.02 -1.89 7.39
CA LEU A 61 5.44 -1.57 7.49
C LEU A 61 5.90 -0.68 6.32
N ALA A 62 5.51 -1.04 5.10
CA ALA A 62 5.86 -0.28 3.91
C ALA A 62 5.29 1.13 3.94
N GLY A 63 4.02 1.32 4.32
CA GLY A 63 3.36 2.63 4.43
C GLY A 63 4.04 3.53 5.47
N SER A 64 4.41 2.95 6.62
CA SER A 64 5.14 3.67 7.67
C SER A 64 6.53 4.11 7.21
N GLU A 65 7.28 3.23 6.56
CA GLU A 65 8.61 3.56 6.03
C GLU A 65 8.53 4.51 4.82
N PHE A 66 7.48 4.40 4.00
CA PHE A 66 7.22 5.33 2.89
C PHE A 66 6.96 6.74 3.39
N TYR A 67 6.11 6.90 4.40
CA TYR A 67 5.88 8.20 5.03
C TYR A 67 7.19 8.80 5.55
N LYS A 68 7.94 8.03 6.31
CA LYS A 68 9.18 8.48 6.96
C LYS A 68 10.28 8.89 5.98
N ASN A 69 10.46 8.14 4.89
CA ASN A 69 11.63 8.28 4.02
C ASN A 69 11.33 9.01 2.70
N ILE A 70 10.08 9.04 2.25
CA ILE A 70 9.67 9.65 0.97
C ILE A 70 8.86 10.92 1.19
N LEU A 71 7.77 10.83 1.98
CA LEU A 71 6.91 12.00 2.19
C LEU A 71 7.50 12.96 3.21
N GLY A 72 8.12 12.43 4.27
CA GLY A 72 8.61 13.22 5.40
C GLY A 72 7.49 13.91 6.18
N GLN A 73 7.89 14.76 7.11
CA GLN A 73 6.94 15.47 7.96
C GLN A 73 6.10 16.46 7.13
N GLN A 74 4.79 16.37 7.27
CA GLN A 74 3.81 17.22 6.59
C GLN A 74 3.18 18.23 7.57
N ASN A 75 2.92 19.46 7.11
CA ASN A 75 2.41 20.51 7.96
C ASN A 75 0.92 20.37 8.29
N ASN A 76 0.15 19.82 7.36
CA ASN A 76 -1.29 19.63 7.48
C ASN A 76 -1.78 18.55 6.51
N PHE A 77 -3.04 18.15 6.67
CA PHE A 77 -3.67 17.10 5.86
C PHE A 77 -3.66 17.41 4.35
N ASN A 78 -3.90 18.64 3.95
CA ASN A 78 -3.93 19.00 2.52
C ASN A 78 -2.55 18.86 1.87
N ASP A 79 -1.49 19.24 2.57
CA ASP A 79 -0.12 19.06 2.10
C ASP A 79 0.26 17.57 2.05
N PHE A 80 -0.14 16.79 3.06
CA PHE A 80 0.03 15.35 3.08
C PHE A 80 -0.63 14.68 1.87
N VAL A 81 -1.92 14.96 1.63
CA VAL A 81 -2.67 14.39 0.49
C VAL A 81 -2.03 14.78 -0.84
N ARG A 82 -1.68 16.05 -1.02
CA ARG A 82 -1.07 16.54 -2.27
C ARG A 82 0.27 15.87 -2.54
N SER A 83 1.12 15.76 -1.53
CA SER A 83 2.42 15.09 -1.64
C SER A 83 2.25 13.61 -1.96
N LEU A 84 1.35 12.93 -1.26
CA LEU A 84 1.04 11.52 -1.49
C LEU A 84 0.52 11.27 -2.91
N GLN A 85 -0.45 12.06 -3.38
CA GLN A 85 -0.98 11.98 -4.75
C GLN A 85 0.10 12.14 -5.81
N SER A 86 1.01 13.10 -5.61
CA SER A 86 2.11 13.37 -6.55
C SER A 86 3.06 12.18 -6.62
N VAL A 87 3.50 11.69 -5.48
CA VAL A 87 4.49 10.62 -5.40
C VAL A 87 3.93 9.28 -5.88
N LEU A 88 2.70 8.91 -5.49
CA LEU A 88 2.08 7.66 -5.96
C LEU A 88 1.95 7.64 -7.48
N ARG A 89 1.58 8.77 -8.09
CA ARG A 89 1.50 8.90 -9.55
C ARG A 89 2.89 8.83 -10.21
N GLU A 90 3.86 9.53 -9.66
CA GLU A 90 5.24 9.56 -10.19
C GLU A 90 5.88 8.15 -10.15
N MET A 91 5.62 7.41 -9.09
CA MET A 91 6.13 6.05 -8.91
C MET A 91 5.31 4.99 -9.66
N GLY A 92 4.20 5.37 -10.29
CA GLY A 92 3.32 4.45 -11.01
C GLY A 92 2.58 3.47 -10.10
N ILE A 93 2.29 3.88 -8.86
CA ILE A 93 1.55 3.07 -7.89
C ILE A 93 0.05 3.19 -8.10
N GLY A 94 -0.46 4.40 -8.33
CA GLY A 94 -1.87 4.62 -8.61
C GLY A 94 -2.27 6.09 -8.58
N ILE A 95 -3.54 6.35 -8.88
CA ILE A 95 -4.14 7.68 -8.87
C ILE A 95 -5.07 7.80 -7.67
N LEU A 96 -4.53 8.32 -6.58
CA LEU A 96 -5.25 8.52 -5.33
C LEU A 96 -6.22 9.70 -5.40
N ARG A 97 -7.42 9.53 -4.85
CA ARG A 97 -8.37 10.61 -4.55
C ARG A 97 -8.92 10.44 -3.15
N VAL A 98 -9.11 11.53 -2.46
CA VAL A 98 -9.86 11.57 -1.19
C VAL A 98 -11.30 11.95 -1.53
N GLU A 99 -12.24 11.06 -1.24
CA GLU A 99 -13.66 11.31 -1.45
C GLU A 99 -14.30 11.96 -0.24
N GLU A 100 -13.94 11.45 0.95
CA GLU A 100 -14.42 11.97 2.22
C GLU A 100 -13.27 12.07 3.21
N ALA A 101 -13.27 13.11 4.04
CA ALA A 101 -12.30 13.30 5.11
C ALA A 101 -12.95 14.02 6.29
N ASP A 102 -13.06 13.34 7.40
CA ASP A 102 -13.41 13.90 8.70
C ASP A 102 -12.21 13.76 9.64
N LEU A 103 -11.44 14.83 9.76
CA LEU A 103 -10.22 14.87 10.59
C LEU A 103 -10.53 14.74 12.08
N GLU A 104 -11.68 15.24 12.51
CA GLU A 104 -12.10 15.24 13.90
C GLU A 104 -12.54 13.83 14.33
N ALA A 105 -13.39 13.21 13.55
CA ALA A 105 -13.81 11.83 13.76
C ALA A 105 -12.70 10.82 13.40
N GLY A 106 -11.72 11.20 12.59
CA GLY A 106 -10.69 10.29 12.08
C GLY A 106 -11.27 9.26 11.11
N SER A 107 -12.17 9.70 10.22
CA SER A 107 -12.83 8.83 9.22
C SER A 107 -12.56 9.36 7.82
N PHE A 108 -12.10 8.48 6.92
CA PHE A 108 -11.72 8.84 5.56
C PHE A 108 -12.24 7.80 4.57
N VAL A 109 -12.58 8.27 3.37
CA VAL A 109 -12.84 7.43 2.20
C VAL A 109 -11.89 7.87 1.10
N VAL A 110 -11.11 6.93 0.60
CA VAL A 110 -10.16 7.18 -0.48
C VAL A 110 -10.36 6.19 -1.62
N THR A 111 -10.09 6.63 -2.84
CA THR A 111 -10.06 5.76 -4.02
C THR A 111 -8.70 5.78 -4.69
N VAL A 112 -8.33 4.63 -5.27
CA VAL A 112 -7.13 4.46 -6.08
C VAL A 112 -7.54 3.88 -7.42
N SER A 113 -7.38 4.67 -8.49
CA SER A 113 -7.56 4.22 -9.88
C SER A 113 -6.19 3.88 -10.49
N GLU A 114 -6.18 3.02 -11.49
CA GLU A 114 -4.95 2.51 -12.12
C GLU A 114 -3.99 1.91 -11.08
N ASP A 115 -4.59 1.22 -10.11
CA ASP A 115 -3.89 0.62 -8.98
C ASP A 115 -2.85 -0.42 -9.43
N LEU A 116 -1.66 -0.37 -8.82
CA LEU A 116 -0.52 -1.22 -9.14
C LEU A 116 -0.85 -2.71 -8.93
N ASP A 117 -1.59 -3.02 -7.87
CA ASP A 117 -1.84 -4.39 -7.44
C ASP A 117 -2.90 -5.07 -8.30
N CYS A 118 -4.02 -4.42 -8.58
CA CYS A 118 -5.17 -5.12 -9.12
C CYS A 118 -5.72 -4.60 -10.45
N SER A 119 -5.45 -3.34 -10.87
CA SER A 119 -6.08 -2.81 -12.09
C SER A 119 -5.75 -3.62 -13.34
N GLY A 120 -6.78 -4.14 -14.01
CA GLY A 120 -6.63 -5.01 -15.19
C GLY A 120 -6.57 -6.50 -14.88
N LEU A 121 -6.64 -6.94 -13.63
CA LEU A 121 -6.81 -8.35 -13.28
C LEU A 121 -8.20 -8.86 -13.72
N PRO A 122 -8.35 -10.18 -13.91
CA PRO A 122 -9.68 -10.79 -14.07
C PRO A 122 -10.54 -10.58 -12.80
N GLU A 123 -11.84 -10.69 -12.94
CA GLU A 123 -12.75 -10.71 -11.79
C GLU A 123 -12.53 -11.99 -10.97
N LEU A 124 -12.38 -11.84 -9.67
CA LEU A 124 -12.02 -12.89 -8.72
C LEU A 124 -13.09 -13.16 -7.65
N ASP A 125 -14.20 -12.42 -7.66
CA ASP A 125 -15.30 -12.48 -6.69
C ASP A 125 -14.89 -12.14 -5.23
N TYR A 126 -13.69 -11.56 -5.02
CA TYR A 126 -13.19 -11.10 -3.72
C TYR A 126 -12.16 -9.98 -3.87
N GLU A 127 -12.02 -9.16 -2.85
CA GLU A 127 -11.02 -8.10 -2.76
C GLU A 127 -9.62 -8.72 -2.54
N ILE A 128 -8.60 -8.16 -3.21
CA ILE A 128 -7.23 -8.68 -3.16
C ILE A 128 -6.21 -7.67 -2.60
N CYS A 129 -6.59 -6.40 -2.47
CA CYS A 129 -5.68 -5.30 -2.13
C CYS A 129 -5.41 -5.16 -0.62
N VAL A 130 -5.26 -6.29 0.08
CA VAL A 130 -5.01 -6.31 1.54
C VAL A 130 -3.67 -5.66 1.90
N TYR A 131 -2.70 -5.71 1.00
CA TYR A 131 -1.45 -4.98 1.16
C TYR A 131 -1.69 -3.46 1.19
N ASP A 132 -2.56 -2.95 0.31
CA ASP A 132 -2.91 -1.53 0.26
C ASP A 132 -3.70 -1.08 1.50
N GLU A 133 -4.57 -1.93 2.05
CA GLU A 133 -5.21 -1.68 3.35
C GLU A 133 -4.14 -1.38 4.42
N GLY A 134 -3.14 -2.26 4.52
CA GLY A 134 -2.01 -2.07 5.43
C GLY A 134 -1.20 -0.82 5.10
N PHE A 135 -0.89 -0.59 3.83
CA PHE A 135 -0.09 0.55 3.39
C PHE A 135 -0.77 1.89 3.75
N ILE A 136 -2.08 2.00 3.50
CA ILE A 136 -2.86 3.18 3.87
C ILE A 136 -2.89 3.35 5.39
N ALA A 137 -3.07 2.26 6.17
CA ALA A 137 -3.03 2.30 7.63
C ALA A 137 -1.68 2.85 8.12
N GLY A 138 -0.57 2.29 7.66
CA GLY A 138 0.78 2.73 8.05
C GLY A 138 1.08 4.19 7.70
N LEU A 139 0.59 4.68 6.54
CA LEU A 139 0.68 6.09 6.15
C LEU A 139 -0.12 6.99 7.09
N MET A 140 -1.40 6.65 7.34
CA MET A 140 -2.31 7.46 8.17
C MET A 140 -1.85 7.50 9.63
N GLU A 141 -1.39 6.38 10.18
CA GLU A 141 -0.84 6.29 11.52
C GLU A 141 0.43 7.13 11.67
N SER A 142 1.33 7.07 10.68
CA SER A 142 2.56 7.87 10.69
C SER A 142 2.29 9.37 10.58
N PHE A 143 1.26 9.77 9.85
CA PHE A 143 0.88 11.16 9.71
C PHE A 143 0.15 11.70 10.94
N THR A 144 -0.80 10.92 11.50
CA THR A 144 -1.72 11.42 12.55
C THR A 144 -1.29 11.07 13.97
N GLY A 145 -0.47 10.03 14.13
CA GLY A 145 -0.14 9.43 15.43
C GLY A 145 -1.28 8.63 16.06
N ARG A 146 -2.35 8.32 15.33
CA ARG A 146 -3.52 7.53 15.76
C ARG A 146 -3.55 6.22 15.00
N ASN A 147 -4.05 5.13 15.62
CA ASN A 147 -4.19 3.84 14.94
C ASN A 147 -5.39 3.83 13.99
N PHE A 148 -5.26 3.12 12.87
CA PHE A 148 -6.31 3.03 11.85
C PHE A 148 -6.65 1.58 11.50
N GLU A 149 -7.94 1.32 11.38
CA GLU A 149 -8.46 0.18 10.63
C GLU A 149 -8.79 0.65 9.22
N VAL A 150 -8.24 -0.05 8.22
CA VAL A 150 -8.49 0.23 6.80
C VAL A 150 -9.07 -0.99 6.14
N LYS A 151 -10.13 -0.80 5.36
CA LYS A 151 -10.81 -1.86 4.61
C LYS A 151 -11.11 -1.43 3.18
N GLU A 152 -10.74 -2.29 2.23
CA GLU A 152 -11.22 -2.20 0.86
C GLU A 152 -12.72 -2.55 0.84
N VAL A 153 -13.51 -1.74 0.13
CA VAL A 153 -14.95 -1.90 0.02
C VAL A 153 -15.43 -1.99 -1.44
N ASP A 154 -14.63 -1.53 -2.38
CA ASP A 154 -14.78 -1.73 -3.81
C ASP A 154 -13.41 -2.10 -4.38
N CYS A 155 -13.34 -3.05 -5.30
CA CYS A 155 -12.10 -3.52 -5.91
C CYS A 155 -12.25 -3.72 -7.42
N TRP A 156 -11.17 -3.55 -8.18
CA TRP A 156 -11.16 -3.95 -9.58
C TRP A 156 -11.57 -5.41 -9.77
N CYS A 157 -11.12 -6.29 -8.87
CA CYS A 157 -11.39 -7.72 -8.93
C CYS A 157 -12.84 -8.10 -8.61
N THR A 158 -13.63 -7.18 -8.04
CA THR A 158 -15.08 -7.33 -7.84
C THR A 158 -15.91 -6.58 -8.89
N GLY A 159 -15.26 -5.97 -9.88
CA GLY A 159 -15.90 -5.34 -11.03
C GLY A 159 -16.04 -3.81 -10.96
N ASP A 160 -15.50 -3.16 -9.92
CA ASP A 160 -15.73 -1.73 -9.63
C ASP A 160 -14.84 -0.74 -10.39
N ARG A 161 -13.88 -1.20 -11.17
CA ARG A 161 -12.96 -0.36 -11.97
C ARG A 161 -12.07 0.62 -11.18
N THR A 162 -12.22 0.68 -9.87
CA THR A 162 -11.38 1.45 -8.95
C THR A 162 -11.40 0.79 -7.58
N CYS A 163 -10.31 0.88 -6.83
CA CYS A 163 -10.28 0.42 -5.46
C CYS A 163 -10.72 1.54 -4.53
N ARG A 164 -11.63 1.23 -3.62
CA ARG A 164 -12.12 2.17 -2.59
C ARG A 164 -11.82 1.61 -1.22
N PHE A 165 -11.25 2.45 -0.39
CA PHE A 165 -10.87 2.11 0.97
C PHE A 165 -11.57 3.03 1.97
N THR A 166 -12.11 2.44 3.03
CA THR A 166 -12.52 3.17 4.23
C THR A 166 -11.41 3.09 5.27
N ALA A 167 -11.02 4.20 5.86
CA ALA A 167 -10.05 4.26 6.93
C ALA A 167 -10.68 4.92 8.15
N LYS A 168 -10.63 4.27 9.31
CA LYS A 168 -11.22 4.75 10.55
C LYS A 168 -10.25 4.59 11.69
N VAL A 169 -10.19 5.62 12.55
CA VAL A 169 -9.42 5.53 13.78
C VAL A 169 -10.01 4.45 14.68
N VAL A 170 -9.12 3.65 15.24
CA VAL A 170 -9.42 2.67 16.28
C VAL A 170 -8.68 3.06 17.56
N ASP A 171 -9.38 3.05 18.70
CA ASP A 171 -8.83 3.39 20.02
C ASP A 171 -8.02 2.22 20.61
#